data_82b6d5ec5c4e9a1c8ec1fc1f8e2681ab
#
_entry.id   82b6d5ec5c4e9a1c8ec1fc1f8e2681ab
#
_cell.length_a   1.000
_cell.length_b   1.000
_cell.length_c   1.000
_cell.angle_alpha   90.00
_cell.angle_beta   90.00
_cell.angle_gamma   90.00
#
_symmetry.space_group_name_H-M   'P 1'
#
loop_
_entity.id
_entity.type
_entity.pdbx_description
1 polymer ?
#
loop_
_entity_poly.entity_id
_entity_poly.type
_entity_poly.pdbx_seq_one_letter_code
_entity_poly.pdbx_strand_id
1 'polypeptide(L)'
;EKEHPELVTPDSPTQRVGGTAKREAGVLVRHNVPMLSLQDVFSKEEVFNFVEEMQKQLDHPEFVVEYKIDGLSMSLRYENGELILAETRGDGINFGEDVTANAKVIKDVKQKLKDKPEYLEIRGEVYMKNAAFEKVNETQELLGKKVFANPRNCAAGTLRQLDSKVTKERDLSMFIFNIQQVRGMEFATHTEGYEFLKKQGIHVIDDYKVCTTAEEVWDAITAIGENRGNLAYDIDGAVVKINRFSDREQLGETSKVPRWAIAYKYPPEEKESRLLNIELSVGRTGRITPTAIFEPVRLCGTSVSRA
;
A
#
# COMPACT_ATOMS: atom_id res chain seq x y z
N GLU A 1 -32.59 10.32 24.39
CA GLU A 1 -32.62 10.14 22.94
C GLU A 1 -33.81 9.28 22.47
N LYS A 2 -34.16 8.20 23.18
CA LYS A 2 -35.34 7.41 22.85
C LYS A 2 -36.64 8.20 23.01
N GLU A 3 -36.68 9.16 23.95
CA GLU A 3 -37.84 10.00 24.22
C GLU A 3 -37.86 11.29 23.39
N HIS A 4 -36.70 11.74 22.88
CA HIS A 4 -36.52 12.97 22.11
C HIS A 4 -35.52 12.80 20.93
N PRO A 5 -35.89 12.00 19.93
CA PRO A 5 -35.00 11.74 18.78
C PRO A 5 -34.69 13.00 17.95
N GLU A 6 -35.55 14.01 18.02
CA GLU A 6 -35.38 15.29 17.33
C GLU A 6 -34.21 16.15 17.86
N LEU A 7 -33.73 15.86 19.10
CA LEU A 7 -32.62 16.57 19.72
C LEU A 7 -31.25 15.93 19.41
N VAL A 8 -31.23 14.79 18.72
CA VAL A 8 -29.99 14.10 18.37
C VAL A 8 -29.33 14.78 17.18
N THR A 9 -28.14 15.35 17.40
CA THR A 9 -27.31 15.92 16.33
C THR A 9 -26.12 15.01 16.05
N PRO A 10 -25.46 15.12 14.89
CA PRO A 10 -24.23 14.35 14.59
C PRO A 10 -23.11 14.54 15.62
N ASP A 11 -23.14 15.64 16.37
CA ASP A 11 -22.19 15.97 17.45
C ASP A 11 -22.65 15.55 18.84
N SER A 12 -23.82 14.94 18.97
CA SER A 12 -24.34 14.47 20.26
C SER A 12 -23.37 13.51 20.94
N PRO A 13 -23.19 13.58 22.28
CA PRO A 13 -22.29 12.68 23.03
C PRO A 13 -22.57 11.21 22.82
N THR A 14 -23.82 10.85 22.52
CA THR A 14 -24.25 9.47 22.22
C THR A 14 -23.95 9.05 20.79
N GLN A 15 -23.74 10.02 19.89
CA GLN A 15 -23.25 9.80 18.54
C GLN A 15 -21.70 9.83 18.48
N ARG A 16 -21.06 10.40 19.49
CA ARG A 16 -19.62 10.29 19.73
C ARG A 16 -19.39 9.03 20.54
N VAL A 17 -19.10 7.96 19.85
CA VAL A 17 -18.90 6.63 20.45
C VAL A 17 -17.83 6.71 21.54
N GLY A 18 -18.26 6.79 22.79
CA GLY A 18 -17.44 6.50 23.97
C GLY A 18 -17.25 5.00 24.20
N GLY A 19 -17.86 4.18 23.37
CA GLY A 19 -17.71 2.73 23.31
C GLY A 19 -16.91 2.34 22.06
N THR A 20 -16.27 1.19 22.10
CA THR A 20 -15.63 0.56 20.95
C THR A 20 -16.62 0.43 19.80
N ALA A 21 -16.51 1.30 18.79
CA ALA A 21 -17.22 1.08 17.53
C ALA A 21 -16.63 -0.18 16.90
N LYS A 22 -17.32 -1.28 17.02
CA LYS A 22 -16.96 -2.50 16.29
C LYS A 22 -17.38 -2.30 14.85
N ARG A 23 -16.42 -2.41 13.94
CA ARG A 23 -16.67 -2.44 12.51
C ARG A 23 -17.47 -3.70 12.17
N GLU A 24 -18.46 -3.58 11.29
CA GLU A 24 -19.07 -4.75 10.68
C GLU A 24 -18.06 -5.38 9.71
N ALA A 25 -17.82 -6.67 9.85
CA ALA A 25 -16.92 -7.38 8.95
C ALA A 25 -17.54 -7.52 7.55
N GLY A 26 -16.72 -7.31 6.51
CA GLY A 26 -17.11 -7.61 5.14
C GLY A 26 -18.10 -6.65 4.51
N VAL A 27 -18.28 -5.44 5.04
CA VAL A 27 -19.05 -4.39 4.37
C VAL A 27 -18.33 -3.99 3.09
N LEU A 28 -18.92 -4.34 1.94
CA LEU A 28 -18.36 -4.06 0.63
C LEU A 28 -18.79 -2.67 0.14
N VAL A 29 -17.85 -1.97 -0.46
CA VAL A 29 -18.05 -0.66 -1.06
C VAL A 29 -17.62 -0.73 -2.53
N ARG A 30 -18.41 -0.11 -3.41
CA ARG A 30 -18.09 -0.05 -4.82
C ARG A 30 -16.99 0.97 -5.09
N HIS A 31 -15.97 0.57 -5.86
CA HIS A 31 -14.93 1.48 -6.35
C HIS A 31 -15.52 2.52 -7.30
N ASN A 32 -15.16 3.80 -7.10
CA ASN A 32 -15.43 4.85 -8.09
C ASN A 32 -14.43 4.77 -9.24
N VAL A 33 -13.17 4.46 -8.89
CA VAL A 33 -12.08 4.27 -9.84
C VAL A 33 -11.40 2.93 -9.55
N PRO A 34 -11.19 2.07 -10.56
CA PRO A 34 -10.51 0.80 -10.35
C PRO A 34 -9.14 0.97 -9.69
N MET A 35 -8.83 0.10 -8.75
CA MET A 35 -7.53 0.03 -8.08
C MET A 35 -6.65 -1.03 -8.75
N LEU A 36 -6.23 -0.77 -9.99
CA LEU A 36 -5.51 -1.72 -10.83
C LEU A 36 -4.16 -2.15 -10.22
N SER A 37 -3.68 -3.32 -10.62
CA SER A 37 -2.30 -3.76 -10.39
C SER A 37 -1.35 -3.04 -11.33
N LEU A 38 -0.04 -3.17 -11.09
CA LEU A 38 0.99 -2.76 -12.02
C LEU A 38 1.51 -3.98 -12.80
N GLN A 39 2.03 -3.75 -14.01
CA GLN A 39 2.77 -4.76 -14.75
C GLN A 39 4.13 -4.96 -14.08
N ASP A 40 4.40 -6.16 -13.61
CA ASP A 40 5.70 -6.51 -13.05
C ASP A 40 6.73 -6.73 -14.17
N VAL A 41 7.94 -6.22 -13.95
CA VAL A 41 9.13 -6.45 -14.79
C VAL A 41 10.31 -6.85 -13.91
N PHE A 42 11.24 -7.64 -14.45
CA PHE A 42 12.27 -8.30 -13.66
C PHE A 42 13.70 -8.05 -14.18
N SER A 43 13.84 -7.32 -15.27
CA SER A 43 15.14 -7.09 -15.91
C SER A 43 15.35 -5.65 -16.32
N LYS A 44 16.62 -5.26 -16.44
CA LYS A 44 17.03 -3.97 -17.01
C LYS A 44 16.47 -3.79 -18.42
N GLU A 45 16.51 -4.84 -19.24
CA GLU A 45 16.01 -4.83 -20.61
C GLU A 45 14.53 -4.47 -20.67
N GLU A 46 13.70 -5.06 -19.82
CA GLU A 46 12.27 -4.75 -19.76
C GLU A 46 12.00 -3.30 -19.34
N VAL A 47 12.79 -2.74 -18.42
CA VAL A 47 12.72 -1.33 -18.04
C VAL A 47 13.08 -0.42 -19.20
N PHE A 48 14.17 -0.71 -19.91
CA PHE A 48 14.61 0.04 -21.09
C PHE A 48 13.55 -0.02 -22.20
N ASN A 49 12.99 -1.19 -22.45
CA ASN A 49 11.91 -1.37 -23.44
C ASN A 49 10.68 -0.51 -23.08
N PHE A 50 10.30 -0.46 -21.81
CA PHE A 50 9.21 0.41 -21.38
C PHE A 50 9.51 1.89 -21.64
N VAL A 51 10.68 2.38 -21.25
CA VAL A 51 11.07 3.79 -21.45
C VAL A 51 11.12 4.14 -22.95
N GLU A 52 11.74 3.30 -23.76
CA GLU A 52 11.82 3.50 -25.21
C GLU A 52 10.43 3.51 -25.87
N GLU A 53 9.55 2.63 -25.45
CA GLU A 53 8.17 2.58 -25.96
C GLU A 53 7.40 3.85 -25.60
N MET A 54 7.56 4.36 -24.37
CA MET A 54 6.96 5.64 -23.97
C MET A 54 7.51 6.81 -24.77
N GLN A 55 8.82 6.83 -25.03
CA GLN A 55 9.47 7.87 -25.83
C GLN A 55 9.03 7.87 -27.30
N LYS A 56 8.61 6.72 -27.84
CA LYS A 56 8.03 6.63 -29.18
C LYS A 56 6.59 7.17 -29.25
N GLN A 57 5.80 7.00 -28.19
CA GLN A 57 4.40 7.35 -28.17
C GLN A 57 4.13 8.76 -27.66
N LEU A 58 5.01 9.32 -26.84
CA LEU A 58 4.83 10.59 -26.13
C LEU A 58 5.90 11.60 -26.53
N ASP A 59 5.53 12.88 -26.42
CA ASP A 59 6.47 13.99 -26.63
C ASP A 59 7.22 14.32 -25.33
N HIS A 60 8.53 14.06 -25.34
CA HIS A 60 9.41 14.32 -24.19
C HIS A 60 8.84 13.86 -22.84
N PRO A 61 8.53 12.55 -22.66
CA PRO A 61 7.95 12.08 -21.42
C PRO A 61 8.91 12.19 -20.23
N GLU A 62 8.37 12.50 -19.07
CA GLU A 62 9.06 12.42 -17.79
C GLU A 62 8.60 11.20 -17.02
N PHE A 63 9.54 10.52 -16.37
CA PHE A 63 9.32 9.34 -15.55
C PHE A 63 9.57 9.66 -14.09
N VAL A 64 8.66 9.25 -13.20
CA VAL A 64 8.86 9.28 -11.77
C VAL A 64 9.22 7.89 -11.30
N VAL A 65 10.36 7.76 -10.63
CA VAL A 65 10.83 6.50 -10.04
C VAL A 65 10.73 6.62 -8.53
N GLU A 66 10.00 5.70 -7.90
CA GLU A 66 9.72 5.73 -6.47
C GLU A 66 9.72 4.32 -5.84
N TYR A 67 9.77 4.26 -4.51
CA TYR A 67 9.68 3.01 -3.77
C TYR A 67 8.37 2.28 -4.02
N LYS A 68 8.43 0.96 -4.13
CA LYS A 68 7.27 0.08 -4.06
C LYS A 68 7.16 -0.47 -2.64
N ILE A 69 6.35 0.18 -1.84
CA ILE A 69 6.14 -0.19 -0.44
C ILE A 69 5.43 -1.55 -0.36
N ASP A 70 5.91 -2.40 0.53
CA ASP A 70 5.32 -3.72 0.77
C ASP A 70 4.27 -3.66 1.90
N GLY A 71 3.03 -3.59 1.51
CA GLY A 71 1.89 -3.47 2.41
C GLY A 71 0.59 -3.89 1.75
N LEU A 72 -0.47 -3.14 2.00
CA LEU A 72 -1.76 -3.33 1.34
C LEU A 72 -2.34 -2.00 0.86
N SER A 73 -2.94 -2.03 -0.30
CA SER A 73 -3.46 -0.86 -0.95
C SER A 73 -4.79 -0.42 -0.34
N MET A 74 -4.91 0.88 -0.05
CA MET A 74 -6.11 1.52 0.47
C MET A 74 -6.38 2.82 -0.27
N SER A 75 -7.64 3.09 -0.59
CA SER A 75 -8.13 4.36 -1.12
C SER A 75 -8.79 5.18 -0.01
N LEU A 76 -8.57 6.49 -0.06
CA LEU A 76 -9.19 7.48 0.82
C LEU A 76 -10.00 8.43 -0.03
N ARG A 77 -11.29 8.60 0.30
CA ARG A 77 -12.20 9.55 -0.35
C ARG A 77 -12.51 10.72 0.56
N TYR A 78 -12.34 11.91 0.01
CA TYR A 78 -12.65 13.18 0.70
C TYR A 78 -13.72 13.93 -0.10
N GLU A 79 -14.69 14.50 0.60
CA GLU A 79 -15.63 15.48 0.07
C GLU A 79 -15.52 16.79 0.84
N ASN A 80 -15.38 17.91 0.15
CA ASN A 80 -15.19 19.22 0.75
C ASN A 80 -14.09 19.23 1.83
N GLY A 81 -13.03 18.46 1.62
CA GLY A 81 -11.89 18.33 2.52
C GLY A 81 -12.11 17.43 3.73
N GLU A 82 -13.24 16.72 3.85
CA GLU A 82 -13.49 15.76 4.92
C GLU A 82 -13.42 14.32 4.44
N LEU A 83 -12.74 13.46 5.22
CA LEU A 83 -12.64 12.02 4.93
C LEU A 83 -14.02 11.36 5.14
N ILE A 84 -14.59 10.85 4.05
CA ILE A 84 -15.90 10.18 4.06
C ILE A 84 -15.79 8.67 3.99
N LEU A 85 -14.74 8.13 3.37
CA LEU A 85 -14.59 6.68 3.17
C LEU A 85 -13.12 6.29 3.03
N ALA A 86 -12.77 5.16 3.62
CA ALA A 86 -11.56 4.43 3.33
C ALA A 86 -11.90 3.00 2.95
N GLU A 87 -11.36 2.53 1.83
CA GLU A 87 -11.65 1.20 1.31
C GLU A 87 -10.38 0.44 0.90
N THR A 88 -10.39 -0.86 1.10
CA THR A 88 -9.31 -1.74 0.61
C THR A 88 -9.44 -1.94 -0.89
N ARG A 89 -8.37 -2.43 -1.52
CA ARG A 89 -8.36 -2.75 -2.94
C ARG A 89 -9.40 -3.83 -3.31
N GLY A 90 -9.67 -4.80 -2.43
CA GLY A 90 -10.59 -5.90 -2.71
C GLY A 90 -10.24 -6.63 -4.00
N ASP A 91 -11.22 -6.76 -4.91
CA ASP A 91 -11.03 -7.35 -6.23
C ASP A 91 -10.25 -6.42 -7.21
N GLY A 92 -10.04 -5.18 -6.81
CA GLY A 92 -9.32 -4.15 -7.58
C GLY A 92 -10.14 -3.49 -8.69
N ILE A 93 -11.32 -3.97 -9.00
CA ILE A 93 -12.15 -3.51 -10.12
C ILE A 93 -13.48 -2.96 -9.63
N ASN A 94 -14.25 -3.75 -8.89
CA ASN A 94 -15.62 -3.42 -8.52
C ASN A 94 -15.80 -3.05 -7.06
N PHE A 95 -15.23 -3.84 -6.14
CA PHE A 95 -15.52 -3.74 -4.72
C PHE A 95 -14.28 -3.87 -3.84
N GLY A 96 -14.20 -3.02 -2.82
CA GLY A 96 -13.33 -3.12 -1.68
C GLY A 96 -14.10 -3.25 -0.39
N GLU A 97 -13.40 -3.48 0.70
CA GLU A 97 -13.97 -3.54 2.05
C GLU A 97 -13.87 -2.17 2.71
N ASP A 98 -14.96 -1.68 3.31
CA ASP A 98 -14.97 -0.46 4.11
C ASP A 98 -14.11 -0.66 5.37
N VAL A 99 -13.06 0.13 5.49
CA VAL A 99 -12.14 0.15 6.62
C VAL A 99 -12.01 1.54 7.25
N THR A 100 -13.00 2.40 7.05
CA THR A 100 -12.96 3.81 7.45
C THR A 100 -12.66 3.98 8.93
N ALA A 101 -13.28 3.19 9.81
CA ALA A 101 -13.04 3.28 11.24
C ALA A 101 -11.58 2.98 11.62
N ASN A 102 -10.97 1.98 10.97
CA ASN A 102 -9.57 1.63 11.18
C ASN A 102 -8.62 2.65 10.55
N ALA A 103 -8.95 3.16 9.36
CA ALA A 103 -8.17 4.19 8.71
C ALA A 103 -8.07 5.48 9.56
N LYS A 104 -9.15 5.89 10.21
CA LYS A 104 -9.20 7.10 11.05
C LYS A 104 -8.24 7.06 12.25
N VAL A 105 -7.81 5.91 12.71
CA VAL A 105 -6.85 5.78 13.83
C VAL A 105 -5.39 5.66 13.37
N ILE A 106 -5.14 5.60 12.06
CA ILE A 106 -3.79 5.66 11.48
C ILE A 106 -3.34 7.13 11.52
N LYS A 107 -2.19 7.40 12.16
CA LYS A 107 -1.68 8.78 12.35
C LYS A 107 -1.45 9.54 11.04
N ASP A 108 -1.07 8.83 9.99
CA ASP A 108 -0.78 9.42 8.67
C ASP A 108 -2.04 9.76 7.87
N VAL A 109 -3.19 9.23 8.27
CA VAL A 109 -4.47 9.51 7.63
C VAL A 109 -5.06 10.79 8.18
N LYS A 110 -5.18 11.81 7.34
CA LYS A 110 -5.83 13.08 7.69
C LYS A 110 -7.34 12.95 7.53
N GLN A 111 -8.09 13.28 8.58
CA GLN A 111 -9.56 13.28 8.53
C GLN A 111 -10.12 14.57 7.93
N LYS A 112 -9.36 15.68 8.05
CA LYS A 112 -9.70 16.97 7.47
C LYS A 112 -8.49 17.55 6.76
N LEU A 113 -8.70 18.05 5.55
CA LEU A 113 -7.71 18.76 4.76
C LEU A 113 -7.77 20.26 5.04
N LYS A 114 -6.63 20.95 4.85
CA LYS A 114 -6.54 22.41 4.98
C LYS A 114 -7.33 23.11 3.88
N ASP A 115 -7.08 22.69 2.64
CA ASP A 115 -7.87 23.08 1.48
C ASP A 115 -9.08 22.13 1.36
N LYS A 116 -10.13 22.61 0.74
CA LYS A 116 -11.39 21.88 0.65
C LYS A 116 -11.73 21.59 -0.81
N PRO A 117 -11.00 20.69 -1.49
CA PRO A 117 -11.39 20.27 -2.83
C PRO A 117 -12.81 19.70 -2.76
N GLU A 118 -13.61 19.92 -3.80
CA GLU A 118 -14.96 19.39 -3.88
C GLU A 118 -14.97 17.86 -3.69
N TYR A 119 -14.06 17.20 -4.38
CA TYR A 119 -13.82 15.76 -4.25
C TYR A 119 -12.34 15.45 -4.46
N LEU A 120 -11.82 14.56 -3.63
CA LEU A 120 -10.47 14.03 -3.77
C LEU A 120 -10.47 12.54 -3.41
N GLU A 121 -10.02 11.71 -4.32
CA GLU A 121 -9.74 10.30 -4.06
C GLU A 121 -8.27 10.03 -4.27
N ILE A 122 -7.59 9.56 -3.21
CA ILE A 122 -6.18 9.23 -3.21
C ILE A 122 -5.98 7.78 -2.81
N ARG A 123 -4.94 7.18 -3.36
CA ARG A 123 -4.58 5.79 -3.11
C ARG A 123 -3.18 5.71 -2.55
N GLY A 124 -3.00 4.85 -1.57
CA GLY A 124 -1.71 4.61 -0.94
C GLY A 124 -1.53 3.19 -0.46
N GLU A 125 -0.39 2.96 0.16
CA GLU A 125 -0.04 1.69 0.76
C GLU A 125 -0.03 1.83 2.27
N VAL A 126 -0.84 1.02 2.94
CA VAL A 126 -0.81 0.83 4.38
C VAL A 126 0.24 -0.22 4.69
N TYR A 127 1.17 0.12 5.57
CA TYR A 127 2.29 -0.74 5.90
C TYR A 127 2.61 -0.68 7.40
N MET A 128 3.45 -1.58 7.85
CA MET A 128 3.95 -1.61 9.22
C MET A 128 5.46 -1.46 9.22
N LYS A 129 5.97 -0.52 10.00
CA LYS A 129 7.42 -0.37 10.23
C LYS A 129 7.96 -1.60 10.95
N ASN A 130 9.21 -1.95 10.67
CA ASN A 130 9.85 -3.12 11.27
C ASN A 130 9.82 -3.11 12.80
N ALA A 131 10.09 -1.97 13.43
CA ALA A 131 10.02 -1.83 14.89
C ALA A 131 8.60 -2.04 15.46
N ALA A 132 7.56 -1.58 14.75
CA ALA A 132 6.18 -1.81 15.15
C ALA A 132 5.79 -3.29 15.01
N PHE A 133 6.23 -3.93 13.94
CA PHE A 133 6.04 -5.36 13.70
C PHE A 133 6.67 -6.23 14.80
N GLU A 134 7.92 -5.96 15.16
CA GLU A 134 8.62 -6.65 16.25
C GLU A 134 7.84 -6.55 17.55
N LYS A 135 7.41 -5.34 17.93
CA LYS A 135 6.60 -5.10 19.13
C LYS A 135 5.26 -5.86 19.12
N VAL A 136 4.58 -5.92 17.98
CA VAL A 136 3.33 -6.70 17.85
C VAL A 136 3.61 -8.17 18.09
N ASN A 137 4.65 -8.73 17.48
CA ASN A 137 4.99 -10.15 17.65
C ASN A 137 5.44 -10.49 19.07
N GLU A 138 6.21 -9.64 19.74
CA GLU A 138 6.53 -9.79 21.17
C GLU A 138 5.24 -9.88 22.02
N THR A 139 4.27 -9.01 21.74
CA THR A 139 2.97 -9.03 22.42
C THR A 139 2.19 -10.32 22.13
N GLN A 140 2.20 -10.80 20.88
CA GLN A 140 1.57 -12.07 20.50
C GLN A 140 2.17 -13.25 21.26
N GLU A 141 3.50 -13.32 21.37
CA GLU A 141 4.21 -14.35 22.13
C GLU A 141 3.84 -14.33 23.61
N LEU A 142 3.86 -13.14 24.24
CA LEU A 142 3.47 -12.98 25.64
C LEU A 142 2.04 -13.44 25.92
N LEU A 143 1.13 -13.28 24.95
CA LEU A 143 -0.26 -13.69 25.05
C LEU A 143 -0.49 -15.15 24.60
N GLY A 144 0.57 -15.89 24.22
CA GLY A 144 0.47 -17.25 23.71
C GLY A 144 -0.29 -17.35 22.37
N LYS A 145 -0.34 -16.26 21.60
CA LYS A 145 -0.99 -16.21 20.29
C LYS A 145 0.01 -16.45 19.16
N LYS A 146 -0.51 -16.86 18.00
CA LYS A 146 0.32 -17.03 16.81
C LYS A 146 0.94 -15.70 16.38
N VAL A 147 2.25 -15.70 16.14
CA VAL A 147 2.98 -14.57 15.57
C VAL A 147 2.68 -14.40 14.09
N PHE A 148 2.84 -13.18 13.60
CA PHE A 148 2.73 -12.88 12.17
C PHE A 148 4.03 -13.21 11.45
N ALA A 149 3.92 -13.71 10.22
CA ALA A 149 5.06 -14.13 9.42
C ALA A 149 5.91 -12.95 8.90
N ASN A 150 5.26 -11.83 8.57
CA ASN A 150 5.91 -10.64 8.01
C ASN A 150 5.09 -9.36 8.29
N PRO A 151 5.70 -8.17 8.12
CA PRO A 151 5.02 -6.88 8.35
C PRO A 151 3.77 -6.68 7.48
N ARG A 152 3.78 -7.11 6.22
CA ARG A 152 2.63 -7.02 5.30
C ARG A 152 1.41 -7.80 5.83
N ASN A 153 1.60 -9.04 6.23
CA ASN A 153 0.52 -9.87 6.78
C ASN A 153 -0.01 -9.30 8.10
N CYS A 154 0.89 -8.78 8.93
CA CYS A 154 0.52 -8.11 10.16
C CYS A 154 -0.30 -6.84 9.89
N ALA A 155 0.10 -6.01 8.93
CA ALA A 155 -0.63 -4.81 8.54
C ALA A 155 -2.02 -5.16 7.98
N ALA A 156 -2.12 -6.17 7.12
CA ALA A 156 -3.39 -6.63 6.55
C ALA A 156 -4.36 -7.14 7.62
N GLY A 157 -3.88 -7.96 8.54
CA GLY A 157 -4.67 -8.45 9.67
C GLY A 157 -5.09 -7.34 10.63
N THR A 158 -4.25 -6.34 10.80
CA THR A 158 -4.50 -5.19 11.67
C THR A 158 -5.53 -4.24 11.06
N LEU A 159 -5.45 -3.92 9.77
CA LEU A 159 -6.42 -3.05 9.11
C LEU A 159 -7.83 -3.64 9.09
N ARG A 160 -7.96 -4.96 9.16
CA ARG A 160 -9.23 -5.68 9.17
C ARG A 160 -9.79 -5.97 10.57
N GLN A 161 -9.16 -5.48 11.63
CA GLN A 161 -9.68 -5.66 12.99
C GLN A 161 -11.08 -5.03 13.13
N LEU A 162 -11.97 -5.71 13.86
CA LEU A 162 -13.31 -5.20 14.15
C LEU A 162 -13.28 -4.07 15.18
N ASP A 163 -12.27 -4.08 16.05
CA ASP A 163 -12.03 -3.04 17.05
C ASP A 163 -10.86 -2.14 16.60
N SER A 164 -11.16 -0.89 16.29
CA SER A 164 -10.16 0.09 15.85
C SER A 164 -9.11 0.42 16.92
N LYS A 165 -9.36 0.11 18.20
CA LYS A 165 -8.34 0.24 19.26
C LYS A 165 -7.13 -0.66 18.98
N VAL A 166 -7.37 -1.89 18.55
CA VAL A 166 -6.30 -2.82 18.17
C VAL A 166 -5.47 -2.25 17.02
N THR A 167 -6.14 -1.66 16.01
CA THR A 167 -5.46 -1.01 14.89
C THR A 167 -4.60 0.16 15.37
N LYS A 168 -5.12 0.98 16.29
CA LYS A 168 -4.38 2.11 16.87
C LYS A 168 -3.14 1.66 17.64
N GLU A 169 -3.25 0.61 18.45
CA GLU A 169 -2.16 0.08 19.27
C GLU A 169 -1.02 -0.51 18.43
N ARG A 170 -1.34 -1.08 17.27
CA ARG A 170 -0.36 -1.71 16.38
C ARG A 170 0.38 -0.75 15.47
N ASP A 171 0.06 0.55 15.51
CA ASP A 171 0.81 1.65 14.88
C ASP A 171 1.09 1.46 13.38
N LEU A 172 0.02 1.36 12.59
CA LEU A 172 0.11 1.34 11.14
C LEU A 172 0.56 2.68 10.57
N SER A 173 1.22 2.64 9.45
CA SER A 173 1.63 3.80 8.66
C SER A 173 1.03 3.75 7.25
N MET A 174 0.99 4.90 6.56
CA MET A 174 0.48 4.97 5.19
C MET A 174 1.27 5.99 4.38
N PHE A 175 1.67 5.60 3.16
CA PHE A 175 2.15 6.50 2.13
C PHE A 175 1.14 6.60 0.99
N ILE A 176 0.87 7.80 0.52
CA ILE A 176 0.08 8.01 -0.69
C ILE A 176 1.01 7.96 -1.90
N PHE A 177 0.60 7.23 -2.93
CA PHE A 177 1.36 7.07 -4.17
C PHE A 177 0.57 7.45 -5.44
N ASN A 178 -0.72 7.75 -5.33
CA ASN A 178 -1.51 8.17 -6.50
C ASN A 178 -2.72 9.02 -6.12
N ILE A 179 -3.05 9.99 -6.98
CA ILE A 179 -4.34 10.68 -6.99
C ILE A 179 -5.21 9.95 -8.01
N GLN A 180 -6.28 9.32 -7.53
CA GLN A 180 -7.21 8.55 -8.36
C GLN A 180 -8.19 9.46 -9.09
N GLN A 181 -8.73 10.45 -8.38
CA GLN A 181 -9.69 11.42 -8.91
C GLN A 181 -9.65 12.71 -8.11
N VAL A 182 -9.85 13.85 -8.77
CA VAL A 182 -10.00 15.16 -8.13
C VAL A 182 -11.05 15.99 -8.87
N ARG A 183 -11.84 16.75 -8.11
CA ARG A 183 -12.76 17.77 -8.64
C ARG A 183 -12.60 19.05 -7.84
N GLY A 184 -12.77 20.18 -8.54
CA GLY A 184 -12.62 21.51 -7.96
C GLY A 184 -11.18 22.04 -8.00
N MET A 185 -10.24 21.27 -8.53
CA MET A 185 -8.86 21.65 -8.82
C MET A 185 -8.26 20.70 -9.85
N GLU A 186 -7.14 21.07 -10.44
CA GLU A 186 -6.43 20.28 -11.44
C GLU A 186 -4.93 20.26 -11.13
N PHE A 187 -4.29 19.15 -11.50
CA PHE A 187 -2.84 18.98 -11.48
C PHE A 187 -2.37 18.54 -12.86
N ALA A 188 -1.30 19.16 -13.37
CA ALA A 188 -0.71 18.76 -14.63
C ALA A 188 0.14 17.50 -14.49
N THR A 189 0.80 17.32 -13.35
CA THR A 189 1.75 16.25 -13.11
C THR A 189 1.54 15.55 -11.77
N HIS A 190 2.04 14.33 -11.69
CA HIS A 190 2.08 13.55 -10.46
C HIS A 190 2.83 14.26 -9.33
N THR A 191 3.95 14.90 -9.67
CA THR A 191 4.77 15.64 -8.71
C THR A 191 4.06 16.88 -8.19
N GLU A 192 3.28 17.60 -9.00
CA GLU A 192 2.41 18.69 -8.52
C GLU A 192 1.35 18.17 -7.54
N GLY A 193 0.76 17.03 -7.84
CA GLY A 193 -0.18 16.37 -6.94
C GLY A 193 0.47 16.03 -5.60
N TYR A 194 1.69 15.53 -5.59
CA TYR A 194 2.45 15.26 -4.36
C TYR A 194 2.71 16.54 -3.56
N GLU A 195 3.09 17.61 -4.20
CA GLU A 195 3.30 18.91 -3.51
C GLU A 195 2.00 19.42 -2.86
N PHE A 196 0.87 19.27 -3.55
CA PHE A 196 -0.43 19.59 -2.95
C PHE A 196 -0.71 18.75 -1.72
N LEU A 197 -0.55 17.42 -1.81
CA LEU A 197 -0.81 16.51 -0.71
C LEU A 197 0.09 16.77 0.51
N LYS A 198 1.37 17.07 0.28
CA LYS A 198 2.29 17.49 1.35
C LYS A 198 1.82 18.73 2.09
N LYS A 199 1.31 19.74 1.37
CA LYS A 199 0.74 20.97 1.97
C LYS A 199 -0.48 20.65 2.85
N GLN A 200 -1.22 19.59 2.53
CA GLN A 200 -2.31 19.08 3.36
C GLN A 200 -1.82 18.31 4.60
N GLY A 201 -0.53 18.06 4.71
CA GLY A 201 0.07 17.22 5.76
C GLY A 201 -0.13 15.72 5.53
N ILE A 202 -0.39 15.32 4.30
CA ILE A 202 -0.51 13.92 3.89
C ILE A 202 0.89 13.38 3.57
N HIS A 203 1.21 12.19 4.06
CA HIS A 203 2.44 11.50 3.73
C HIS A 203 2.36 10.94 2.32
N VAL A 204 3.23 11.41 1.46
CA VAL A 204 3.45 10.89 0.12
C VAL A 204 4.79 10.17 0.07
N ILE A 205 5.02 9.37 -0.98
CA ILE A 205 6.36 8.85 -1.26
C ILE A 205 7.20 10.04 -1.72
N ASP A 206 8.06 10.51 -0.84
CA ASP A 206 8.79 11.79 -0.98
C ASP A 206 10.19 11.62 -1.59
N ASP A 207 10.78 10.43 -1.41
CA ASP A 207 12.07 10.08 -1.98
C ASP A 207 11.89 9.47 -3.38
N TYR A 208 11.59 10.33 -4.34
CA TYR A 208 11.42 9.96 -5.75
C TYR A 208 12.40 10.72 -6.65
N LYS A 209 12.62 10.18 -7.84
CA LYS A 209 13.43 10.81 -8.90
C LYS A 209 12.57 11.07 -10.14
N VAL A 210 12.70 12.26 -10.72
CA VAL A 210 12.15 12.57 -12.04
C VAL A 210 13.24 12.35 -13.07
N CYS A 211 12.98 11.50 -14.05
CA CYS A 211 13.94 11.04 -15.04
C CYS A 211 13.40 11.28 -16.45
N THR A 212 14.30 11.45 -17.42
CA THR A 212 13.95 11.64 -18.84
C THR A 212 14.59 10.60 -19.75
N THR A 213 15.55 9.82 -19.26
CA THR A 213 16.26 8.78 -20.03
C THR A 213 16.14 7.41 -19.35
N ALA A 214 16.31 6.35 -20.13
CA ALA A 214 16.30 4.98 -19.59
C ALA A 214 17.44 4.75 -18.60
N GLU A 215 18.60 5.33 -18.85
CA GLU A 215 19.76 5.25 -17.96
C GLU A 215 19.47 5.90 -16.61
N GLU A 216 18.89 7.10 -16.60
CA GLU A 216 18.50 7.78 -15.35
C GLU A 216 17.46 6.97 -14.56
N VAL A 217 16.47 6.38 -15.24
CA VAL A 217 15.46 5.50 -14.63
C VAL A 217 16.14 4.30 -13.98
N TRP A 218 17.05 3.66 -14.69
CA TRP A 218 17.77 2.49 -14.17
C TRP A 218 18.67 2.83 -13.00
N ASP A 219 19.38 3.96 -13.05
CA ASP A 219 20.20 4.44 -11.94
C ASP A 219 19.37 4.71 -10.70
N ALA A 220 18.18 5.29 -10.85
CA ALA A 220 17.24 5.51 -9.75
C ALA A 220 16.72 4.19 -9.15
N ILE A 221 16.38 3.20 -9.98
CA ILE A 221 15.99 1.85 -9.54
C ILE A 221 17.14 1.20 -8.76
N THR A 222 18.35 1.27 -9.27
CA THR A 222 19.54 0.70 -8.62
C THR A 222 19.78 1.35 -7.25
N ALA A 223 19.70 2.69 -7.17
CA ALA A 223 19.87 3.43 -5.91
C ALA A 223 18.83 3.02 -4.85
N ILE A 224 17.57 2.81 -5.25
CA ILE A 224 16.52 2.30 -4.36
C ILE A 224 16.89 0.90 -3.83
N GLY A 225 17.36 0.02 -4.72
CA GLY A 225 17.79 -1.33 -4.34
C GLY A 225 18.95 -1.35 -3.35
N GLU A 226 19.95 -0.51 -3.56
CA GLU A 226 21.10 -0.36 -2.64
C GLU A 226 20.70 0.19 -1.26
N ASN A 227 19.73 1.12 -1.22
CA ASN A 227 19.25 1.71 0.03
C ASN A 227 18.20 0.86 0.76
N ARG A 228 17.73 -0.22 0.17
CA ARG A 228 16.64 -1.06 0.69
C ARG A 228 16.87 -1.52 2.13
N GLY A 229 18.09 -1.93 2.46
CA GLY A 229 18.45 -2.41 3.81
C GLY A 229 18.47 -1.32 4.89
N ASN A 230 18.48 -0.05 4.52
CA ASN A 230 18.51 1.09 5.45
C ASN A 230 17.12 1.65 5.78
N LEU A 231 16.06 1.15 5.13
CA LEU A 231 14.70 1.61 5.35
C LEU A 231 14.12 1.01 6.64
N ALA A 232 13.27 1.80 7.31
CA ALA A 232 12.53 1.35 8.49
C ALA A 232 11.32 0.45 8.18
N TYR A 233 11.10 0.17 6.91
CA TYR A 233 9.98 -0.62 6.37
C TYR A 233 10.44 -1.39 5.13
N ASP A 234 9.67 -2.40 4.77
CA ASP A 234 9.98 -3.25 3.63
C ASP A 234 9.47 -2.64 2.31
N ILE A 235 10.25 -2.80 1.26
CA ILE A 235 9.87 -2.55 -0.13
C ILE A 235 10.06 -3.83 -0.95
N ASP A 236 9.25 -4.04 -1.96
CA ASP A 236 9.34 -5.21 -2.84
C ASP A 236 9.74 -4.87 -4.28
N GLY A 237 10.05 -3.60 -4.53
CA GLY A 237 10.44 -3.14 -5.84
C GLY A 237 10.59 -1.63 -5.94
N ALA A 238 10.63 -1.16 -7.18
CA ALA A 238 10.55 0.24 -7.55
C ALA A 238 9.44 0.43 -8.59
N VAL A 239 8.71 1.53 -8.53
CA VAL A 239 7.67 1.86 -9.49
C VAL A 239 8.17 2.96 -10.40
N VAL A 240 7.95 2.79 -11.70
CA VAL A 240 8.24 3.78 -12.74
C VAL A 240 6.91 4.24 -13.32
N LYS A 241 6.63 5.52 -13.25
CA LYS A 241 5.37 6.13 -13.71
C LYS A 241 5.63 7.29 -14.65
N ILE A 242 4.77 7.47 -15.62
CA ILE A 242 4.72 8.72 -16.39
C ILE A 242 4.26 9.86 -15.49
N ASN A 243 4.96 11.01 -15.55
CA ASN A 243 4.70 12.14 -14.65
C ASN A 243 3.46 12.95 -15.06
N ARG A 244 3.30 13.28 -16.36
CA ARG A 244 2.16 14.10 -16.85
C ARG A 244 0.86 13.29 -16.91
N PHE A 245 -0.21 13.84 -16.34
CA PHE A 245 -1.52 13.19 -16.36
C PHE A 245 -2.12 13.10 -17.76
N SER A 246 -1.92 14.13 -18.61
CA SER A 246 -2.36 14.08 -20.01
C SER A 246 -1.71 12.95 -20.81
N ASP A 247 -0.45 12.65 -20.55
CA ASP A 247 0.25 11.52 -21.16
C ASP A 247 -0.34 10.18 -20.67
N ARG A 248 -0.70 10.08 -19.40
CA ARG A 248 -1.38 8.89 -18.85
C ARG A 248 -2.75 8.64 -19.50
N GLU A 249 -3.53 9.70 -19.71
CA GLU A 249 -4.81 9.63 -20.40
C GLU A 249 -4.64 9.16 -21.84
N GLN A 250 -3.63 9.67 -22.56
CA GLN A 250 -3.31 9.24 -23.92
C GLN A 250 -2.95 7.75 -24.00
N LEU A 251 -2.17 7.24 -23.04
CA LEU A 251 -1.75 5.84 -22.99
C LEU A 251 -2.89 4.90 -22.58
N GLY A 252 -3.71 5.37 -21.62
CA GLY A 252 -4.81 4.61 -21.06
C GLY A 252 -4.37 3.41 -20.21
N GLU A 253 -5.29 2.47 -20.09
CA GLU A 253 -5.11 1.26 -19.28
C GLU A 253 -5.74 0.03 -19.96
N THR A 254 -5.32 -1.13 -19.52
CA THR A 254 -5.96 -2.40 -19.84
C THR A 254 -6.97 -2.74 -18.74
N SER A 255 -7.69 -3.84 -18.87
CA SER A 255 -8.58 -4.34 -17.80
C SER A 255 -7.86 -4.72 -16.50
N LYS A 256 -6.53 -4.86 -16.53
CA LYS A 256 -5.73 -5.35 -15.40
C LYS A 256 -4.69 -4.36 -14.90
N VAL A 257 -4.05 -3.62 -15.81
CA VAL A 257 -2.90 -2.77 -15.52
C VAL A 257 -2.95 -1.46 -16.31
N PRO A 258 -2.46 -0.34 -15.74
CA PRO A 258 -2.24 0.88 -16.51
C PRO A 258 -1.08 0.68 -17.49
N ARG A 259 -1.12 1.38 -18.63
CA ARG A 259 -0.03 1.35 -19.62
C ARG A 259 1.08 2.35 -19.30
N TRP A 260 0.82 3.28 -18.41
CA TRP A 260 1.71 4.38 -18.03
C TRP A 260 2.61 4.10 -16.83
N ALA A 261 2.59 2.89 -16.29
CA ALA A 261 3.41 2.50 -15.13
C ALA A 261 3.83 1.03 -15.18
N ILE A 262 5.01 0.77 -14.63
CA ILE A 262 5.52 -0.59 -14.38
C ILE A 262 6.06 -0.68 -12.95
N ALA A 263 6.11 -1.90 -12.42
CA ALA A 263 6.77 -2.24 -11.16
C ALA A 263 7.98 -3.13 -11.43
N TYR A 264 9.17 -2.60 -11.16
CA TYR A 264 10.39 -3.41 -11.20
C TYR A 264 10.51 -4.19 -9.90
N LYS A 265 10.65 -5.49 -10.00
CA LYS A 265 10.89 -6.40 -8.88
C LYS A 265 12.37 -6.74 -8.79
N TYR A 266 12.98 -6.47 -7.64
CA TYR A 266 14.37 -6.88 -7.42
C TYR A 266 14.50 -8.41 -7.46
N PRO A 267 15.68 -8.93 -7.84
CA PRO A 267 15.93 -10.36 -7.74
C PRO A 267 15.59 -10.90 -6.35
N PRO A 268 15.08 -12.13 -6.27
CA PRO A 268 14.83 -12.78 -4.98
C PRO A 268 16.09 -12.79 -4.13
N GLU A 269 15.92 -12.53 -2.82
CA GLU A 269 17.03 -12.69 -1.89
C GLU A 269 17.32 -14.19 -1.74
N GLU A 270 18.56 -14.58 -1.99
CA GLU A 270 19.04 -15.95 -1.80
C GLU A 270 19.99 -16.00 -0.60
N LYS A 271 19.79 -16.97 0.28
CA LYS A 271 20.69 -17.21 1.41
C LYS A 271 20.95 -18.70 1.55
N GLU A 272 22.19 -19.03 1.84
CA GLU A 272 22.57 -20.38 2.19
C GLU A 272 22.23 -20.68 3.67
N SER A 273 21.78 -21.90 3.93
CA SER A 273 21.57 -22.40 5.27
C SER A 273 21.92 -23.87 5.37
N ARG A 274 22.23 -24.31 6.61
CA ARG A 274 22.55 -25.68 6.89
C ARG A 274 21.27 -26.52 6.98
N LEU A 275 21.18 -27.55 6.13
CA LEU A 275 20.10 -28.56 6.20
C LEU A 275 20.28 -29.40 7.48
N LEU A 276 19.25 -29.44 8.32
CA LEU A 276 19.22 -30.18 9.57
C LEU A 276 18.50 -31.53 9.40
N ASN A 277 17.39 -31.54 8.66
CA ASN A 277 16.55 -32.71 8.47
C ASN A 277 15.66 -32.56 7.22
N ILE A 278 15.11 -33.67 6.77
CA ILE A 278 14.03 -33.72 5.76
C ILE A 278 12.85 -34.46 6.39
N GLU A 279 11.74 -33.77 6.57
CA GLU A 279 10.48 -34.34 7.04
C GLU A 279 9.65 -34.79 5.83
N LEU A 280 9.07 -35.96 5.91
CA LEU A 280 8.14 -36.46 4.91
C LEU A 280 6.72 -36.43 5.47
N SER A 281 5.83 -35.74 4.80
CA SER A 281 4.40 -35.72 5.13
C SER A 281 3.60 -36.42 4.03
N VAL A 282 2.57 -37.16 4.42
CA VAL A 282 1.67 -37.86 3.49
C VAL A 282 0.33 -37.10 3.50
N GLY A 283 -0.04 -36.53 2.37
CA GLY A 283 -1.34 -35.86 2.19
C GLY A 283 -2.50 -36.85 2.12
N ARG A 284 -3.72 -36.32 2.23
CA ARG A 284 -4.97 -37.13 2.22
C ARG A 284 -5.13 -38.02 0.97
N THR A 285 -4.51 -37.63 -0.13
CA THR A 285 -4.53 -38.36 -1.41
C THR A 285 -3.35 -39.34 -1.59
N GLY A 286 -2.54 -39.54 -0.52
CA GLY A 286 -1.34 -40.36 -0.61
C GLY A 286 -0.11 -39.68 -1.20
N ARG A 287 -0.20 -38.40 -1.54
CA ARG A 287 0.93 -37.59 -2.04
C ARG A 287 1.94 -37.37 -0.92
N ILE A 288 3.18 -37.76 -1.16
CA ILE A 288 4.30 -37.51 -0.25
C ILE A 288 4.91 -36.16 -0.58
N THR A 289 5.02 -35.29 0.44
CA THR A 289 5.65 -33.99 0.33
C THR A 289 6.88 -33.95 1.24
N PRO A 290 8.10 -33.88 0.69
CA PRO A 290 9.29 -33.64 1.47
C PRO A 290 9.34 -32.16 1.89
N THR A 291 9.75 -31.92 3.13
CA THR A 291 9.98 -30.58 3.67
C THR A 291 11.38 -30.52 4.24
N ALA A 292 12.22 -29.63 3.71
CA ALA A 292 13.55 -29.38 4.26
C ALA A 292 13.43 -28.57 5.57
N ILE A 293 14.12 -29.03 6.61
CA ILE A 293 14.29 -28.32 7.88
C ILE A 293 15.74 -27.85 7.93
N PHE A 294 15.97 -26.58 8.13
CA PHE A 294 17.30 -25.97 8.11
C PHE A 294 17.46 -24.90 9.20
N GLU A 295 18.70 -24.51 9.45
CA GLU A 295 18.98 -23.42 10.40
C GLU A 295 18.22 -22.17 9.98
N PRO A 296 17.53 -21.45 10.93
CA PRO A 296 16.76 -20.29 10.58
C PRO A 296 17.59 -19.22 9.86
N VAL A 297 17.10 -18.74 8.71
CA VAL A 297 17.71 -17.63 7.97
C VAL A 297 16.68 -16.53 7.79
N ARG A 298 17.13 -15.29 7.84
CA ARG A 298 16.25 -14.14 7.58
C ARG A 298 16.27 -13.82 6.08
N LEU A 299 15.10 -13.96 5.45
CA LEU A 299 14.84 -13.65 4.04
C LEU A 299 13.71 -12.66 3.95
N CYS A 300 13.91 -11.52 3.27
CA CYS A 300 12.89 -10.51 3.05
C CYS A 300 12.12 -10.14 4.34
N GLY A 301 12.84 -9.93 5.45
CA GLY A 301 12.25 -9.58 6.74
C GLY A 301 11.58 -10.73 7.51
N THR A 302 11.52 -11.93 6.94
CA THR A 302 10.90 -13.12 7.55
C THR A 302 11.96 -14.15 7.92
N SER A 303 11.82 -14.79 9.09
CA SER A 303 12.65 -15.94 9.47
C SER A 303 12.09 -17.20 8.85
N VAL A 304 12.89 -17.85 8.02
CA VAL A 304 12.53 -19.09 7.32
C VAL A 304 13.41 -20.22 7.83
N SER A 305 12.81 -21.35 8.24
CA SER A 305 13.51 -22.55 8.72
C SER A 305 12.99 -23.84 8.05
N ARG A 306 12.04 -23.72 7.15
CA ARG A 306 11.40 -24.86 6.43
C ARG A 306 11.11 -24.45 4.99
N ALA A 307 11.30 -25.33 4.04
CA ALA A 307 10.98 -25.17 2.61
C ALA A 307 10.52 -26.48 1.97
#